data_93dc57d6963318df448725950fd162c5
#
_entry.id   93dc57d6963318df448725950fd162c5
#
_cell.length_a   1.000
_cell.length_b   1.000
_cell.length_c   1.000
_cell.angle_alpha   90.00
_cell.angle_beta   90.00
_cell.angle_gamma   90.00
#
_symmetry.space_group_name_H-M   'P 1'
#
loop_
_entity.id
_entity.type
_entity.pdbx_description
1 polymer ?
#
loop_
_entity_poly.entity_id
_entity_poly.type
_entity_poly.pdbx_seq_one_letter_code
_entity_poly.pdbx_strand_id
1 'polypeptide(L)'
;MLASAIALSLTALPSEAQSHLVKLTNHLEPYGFFRASAIFDARDSKADTEDLFYYVPYDKKINLEGNDIWYNPSIKMSAITTRLGVNLTGFRYGSFNVTGKLETDFYLLTGGSASLSLREAYLKFNWDNLGDFFKSVSVKAGHAWHPMSLDMPYSVGYEAGAPFNPYARSPQLMFETNLMDRFTFTAGLLYPMEFMPTGPQGPSADYVKYGLVPELYAGLTYSSKYIKARVGADFI
;
A
#
# COMPACT_ATOMS: atom_id res chain seq x y z
N MET A 1 -21.58 0.44 -14.83
CA MET A 1 -21.23 -0.22 -16.11
C MET A 1 -20.40 -1.50 -15.94
N LEU A 2 -19.40 -1.58 -15.06
CA LEU A 2 -18.64 -2.83 -14.82
C LEU A 2 -19.50 -3.98 -14.28
N ALA A 3 -20.47 -3.71 -13.44
CA ALA A 3 -21.40 -4.73 -12.92
C ALA A 3 -22.26 -5.37 -14.02
N SER A 4 -22.62 -4.59 -15.04
CA SER A 4 -23.42 -5.09 -16.18
C SER A 4 -22.58 -5.96 -17.13
N ALA A 5 -21.29 -5.69 -17.27
CA ALA A 5 -20.40 -6.51 -18.11
C ALA A 5 -20.10 -7.87 -17.46
N ILE A 6 -19.98 -7.93 -16.14
CA ILE A 6 -19.80 -9.19 -15.40
C ILE A 6 -21.09 -10.04 -15.49
N ALA A 7 -22.26 -9.42 -15.42
CA ALA A 7 -23.53 -10.14 -15.56
C ALA A 7 -23.73 -10.74 -16.94
N LEU A 8 -23.27 -10.10 -18.01
CA LEU A 8 -23.39 -10.64 -19.40
C LEU A 8 -22.45 -11.85 -19.64
N SER A 9 -21.31 -11.90 -18.98
CA SER A 9 -20.39 -13.06 -19.10
C SER A 9 -20.85 -14.28 -18.31
N LEU A 10 -21.72 -14.10 -17.30
CA LEU A 10 -22.28 -15.16 -16.46
C LEU A 10 -23.31 -16.03 -17.19
N THR A 11 -23.94 -15.54 -18.24
CA THR A 11 -24.98 -16.28 -18.97
C THR A 11 -24.44 -17.44 -19.81
N ALA A 12 -23.13 -17.47 -20.10
CA ALA A 12 -22.47 -18.52 -20.87
C ALA A 12 -21.87 -19.65 -20.03
N LEU A 13 -21.96 -19.57 -18.71
CA LEU A 13 -21.40 -20.59 -17.79
C LEU A 13 -22.43 -21.63 -17.39
N PRO A 14 -22.01 -22.87 -17.10
CA PRO A 14 -22.89 -23.90 -16.54
C PRO A 14 -23.60 -23.41 -15.25
N SER A 15 -24.81 -23.84 -15.01
CA SER A 15 -25.64 -23.36 -13.89
C SER A 15 -24.97 -23.47 -12.52
N GLU A 16 -24.20 -24.51 -12.29
CA GLU A 16 -23.44 -24.71 -11.04
C GLU A 16 -22.32 -23.67 -10.90
N ALA A 17 -21.57 -23.39 -11.97
CA ALA A 17 -20.54 -22.36 -11.96
C ALA A 17 -21.15 -20.96 -11.77
N GLN A 18 -22.31 -20.68 -12.33
CA GLN A 18 -23.05 -19.43 -12.12
C GLN A 18 -23.43 -19.27 -10.64
N SER A 19 -23.92 -20.33 -9.99
CA SER A 19 -24.32 -20.26 -8.57
C SER A 19 -23.14 -19.99 -7.64
N HIS A 20 -21.97 -20.55 -7.93
CA HIS A 20 -20.75 -20.29 -7.18
C HIS A 20 -20.22 -18.88 -7.41
N LEU A 21 -20.25 -18.38 -8.64
CA LEU A 21 -19.84 -17.03 -8.96
C LEU A 21 -20.77 -15.97 -8.35
N VAL A 22 -22.08 -16.17 -8.39
CA VAL A 22 -23.03 -15.26 -7.72
C VAL A 22 -22.81 -15.23 -6.21
N LYS A 23 -22.51 -16.37 -5.58
CA LYS A 23 -22.16 -16.39 -4.15
C LYS A 23 -20.86 -15.64 -3.88
N LEU A 24 -19.86 -15.77 -4.75
CA LEU A 24 -18.59 -15.07 -4.59
C LEU A 24 -18.74 -13.56 -4.81
N THR A 25 -19.53 -13.13 -5.79
CA THR A 25 -19.73 -11.68 -6.08
C THR A 25 -20.40 -10.94 -4.93
N ASN A 26 -21.19 -11.61 -4.09
CA ASN A 26 -21.75 -11.00 -2.88
C ASN A 26 -20.72 -10.65 -1.82
N HIS A 27 -19.50 -11.17 -1.94
CA HIS A 27 -18.38 -10.93 -1.03
C HIS A 27 -17.29 -10.04 -1.63
N LEU A 28 -17.46 -9.61 -2.88
CA LEU A 28 -16.50 -8.77 -3.59
C LEU A 28 -17.02 -7.33 -3.67
N GLU A 29 -16.31 -6.42 -3.07
CA GLU A 29 -16.60 -4.99 -3.06
C GLU A 29 -15.57 -4.25 -3.93
N PRO A 30 -15.90 -3.95 -5.21
CA PRO A 30 -15.02 -3.15 -6.05
C PRO A 30 -14.98 -1.70 -5.57
N TYR A 31 -13.82 -1.10 -5.60
CA TYR A 31 -13.62 0.30 -5.29
C TYR A 31 -12.54 0.91 -6.17
N GLY A 32 -12.41 2.21 -6.14
CA GLY A 32 -11.37 2.90 -6.87
C GLY A 32 -11.67 4.38 -7.02
N PHE A 33 -10.74 5.08 -7.60
CA PHE A 33 -10.89 6.48 -7.97
C PHE A 33 -10.09 6.81 -9.21
N PHE A 34 -10.56 7.78 -9.95
CA PHE A 34 -9.81 8.43 -11.01
C PHE A 34 -9.22 9.73 -10.47
N ARG A 35 -7.94 9.92 -10.67
CA ARG A 35 -7.26 11.14 -10.24
C ARG A 35 -6.59 11.80 -11.44
N ALA A 36 -6.95 13.06 -11.66
CA ALA A 36 -6.23 13.94 -12.58
C ALA A 36 -5.62 15.08 -11.74
N SER A 37 -4.35 15.35 -11.94
CA SER A 37 -3.61 16.42 -11.26
C SER A 37 -3.04 17.38 -12.29
N ALA A 38 -3.12 18.68 -12.00
CA ALA A 38 -2.42 19.72 -12.72
C ALA A 38 -1.56 20.49 -11.72
N ILE A 39 -0.28 20.60 -12.00
CA ILE A 39 0.71 21.22 -11.12
C ILE A 39 1.36 22.36 -11.89
N PHE A 40 1.41 23.52 -11.27
CA PHE A 40 2.16 24.67 -11.76
C PHE A 40 3.32 24.95 -10.83
N ASP A 41 4.53 24.94 -11.36
CA ASP A 41 5.76 25.24 -10.65
C ASP A 41 6.33 26.56 -11.16
N ALA A 42 6.64 27.48 -10.24
CA ALA A 42 7.26 28.75 -10.57
C ALA A 42 8.79 28.62 -10.77
N ARG A 43 9.40 27.52 -10.34
CA ARG A 43 10.82 27.24 -10.51
C ARG A 43 11.10 25.74 -10.45
N ASP A 44 12.24 25.34 -10.98
CA ASP A 44 12.68 23.96 -10.95
C ASP A 44 12.85 23.43 -9.52
N SER A 45 12.43 22.20 -9.32
CA SER A 45 12.49 21.49 -8.04
C SER A 45 13.19 20.15 -8.21
N LYS A 46 13.76 19.63 -7.13
CA LYS A 46 14.14 18.22 -7.09
C LYS A 46 12.86 17.39 -7.14
N ALA A 47 12.79 16.52 -8.10
CA ALA A 47 11.65 15.64 -8.32
C ALA A 47 12.14 14.23 -8.57
N ASP A 48 11.26 13.26 -8.36
CA ASP A 48 11.51 11.84 -8.61
C ASP A 48 10.27 11.19 -9.24
N THR A 49 10.44 9.99 -9.76
CA THR A 49 9.34 9.20 -10.33
C THR A 49 8.58 10.00 -11.39
N GLU A 50 9.32 10.51 -12.40
CA GLU A 50 8.77 11.28 -13.52
C GLU A 50 7.98 12.51 -13.07
N ASP A 51 8.55 13.24 -12.11
CA ASP A 51 7.93 14.42 -11.52
C ASP A 51 6.60 14.18 -10.77
N LEU A 52 6.35 12.96 -10.33
CA LEU A 52 5.23 12.65 -9.46
C LEU A 52 5.47 13.12 -8.03
N PHE A 53 6.72 13.06 -7.58
CA PHE A 53 7.14 13.49 -6.25
C PHE A 53 8.01 14.73 -6.34
N TYR A 54 7.57 15.80 -5.70
CA TYR A 54 8.32 17.05 -5.55
C TYR A 54 8.88 17.13 -4.14
N TYR A 55 10.19 17.32 -4.04
CA TYR A 55 10.85 17.35 -2.76
C TYR A 55 11.14 18.78 -2.30
N VAL A 56 12.05 19.47 -2.98
CA VAL A 56 12.52 20.79 -2.58
C VAL A 56 12.83 21.63 -3.83
N PRO A 57 12.38 22.88 -3.90
CA PRO A 57 12.83 23.78 -4.94
C PRO A 57 14.35 23.94 -4.92
N TYR A 58 14.98 24.06 -6.08
CA TYR A 58 16.40 24.37 -6.14
C TYR A 58 16.68 25.76 -5.60
N ASP A 59 17.76 25.93 -4.87
CA ASP A 59 18.25 27.23 -4.41
C ASP A 59 18.55 28.15 -5.58
N LYS A 60 18.40 29.44 -5.32
CA LYS A 60 18.70 30.48 -6.33
C LYS A 60 20.17 30.36 -6.76
N LYS A 61 20.40 30.28 -8.08
CA LYS A 61 21.73 30.27 -8.69
C LYS A 61 21.81 31.24 -9.85
N ILE A 62 22.59 32.28 -9.68
CA ILE A 62 22.74 33.35 -10.63
C ILE A 62 23.84 32.99 -11.63
N ASN A 63 23.55 33.12 -12.93
CA ASN A 63 24.54 33.02 -14.01
C ASN A 63 25.32 34.31 -14.20
N LEU A 64 26.27 34.31 -15.12
CA LEU A 64 27.10 35.48 -15.43
C LEU A 64 26.30 36.68 -15.97
N GLU A 65 25.10 36.44 -16.46
CA GLU A 65 24.18 37.47 -16.99
C GLU A 65 23.25 38.04 -15.93
N GLY A 66 23.31 37.53 -14.68
CA GLY A 66 22.49 37.96 -13.58
C GLY A 66 21.13 37.26 -13.47
N ASN A 67 20.88 36.23 -14.26
CA ASN A 67 19.64 35.46 -14.26
C ASN A 67 19.71 34.24 -13.34
N ASP A 68 18.61 33.91 -12.66
CA ASP A 68 18.48 32.68 -11.90
C ASP A 68 18.20 31.52 -12.85
N ILE A 69 19.15 30.57 -12.96
CA ILE A 69 19.06 29.43 -13.89
C ILE A 69 17.97 28.42 -13.53
N TRP A 70 17.44 28.46 -12.30
CA TRP A 70 16.38 27.57 -11.83
C TRP A 70 14.99 28.24 -11.86
N TYR A 71 14.90 29.47 -12.35
CA TYR A 71 13.61 30.16 -12.56
C TYR A 71 13.02 29.72 -13.89
N ASN A 72 12.44 28.52 -13.94
CA ASN A 72 11.78 27.93 -15.08
C ASN A 72 10.33 27.59 -14.72
N PRO A 73 9.37 28.46 -14.96
CA PRO A 73 7.97 28.14 -14.76
C PRO A 73 7.54 26.96 -15.64
N SER A 74 6.85 26.00 -15.05
CA SER A 74 6.37 24.81 -15.76
C SER A 74 4.95 24.43 -15.37
N ILE A 75 4.24 23.78 -16.26
CA ILE A 75 2.94 23.15 -16.01
C ILE A 75 3.03 21.66 -16.35
N LYS A 76 2.48 20.85 -15.48
CA LYS A 76 2.43 19.39 -15.65
C LYS A 76 1.02 18.90 -15.40
N MET A 77 0.62 17.88 -16.14
CA MET A 77 -0.66 17.20 -15.95
C MET A 77 -0.41 15.69 -15.87
N SER A 78 -1.09 15.03 -14.95
CA SER A 78 -0.95 13.60 -14.74
C SER A 78 -2.27 12.97 -14.30
N ALA A 79 -2.50 11.71 -14.71
CA ALA A 79 -3.61 10.88 -14.25
C ALA A 79 -3.15 9.50 -13.77
N ILE A 80 -1.83 9.30 -13.59
CA ILE A 80 -1.22 8.00 -13.29
C ILE A 80 -1.54 7.45 -11.89
N THR A 81 -2.01 8.27 -10.95
CA THR A 81 -2.37 7.82 -9.61
C THR A 81 -3.82 7.31 -9.51
N THR A 82 -4.46 7.08 -10.64
CA THR A 82 -5.76 6.38 -10.71
C THR A 82 -5.63 4.98 -10.12
N ARG A 83 -6.56 4.60 -9.25
CA ARG A 83 -6.50 3.36 -8.48
C ARG A 83 -7.73 2.53 -8.65
N LEU A 84 -7.55 1.22 -8.74
CA LEU A 84 -8.60 0.22 -8.82
C LEU A 84 -8.32 -0.86 -7.77
N GLY A 85 -9.36 -1.35 -7.13
CA GLY A 85 -9.23 -2.41 -6.15
C GLY A 85 -10.52 -3.20 -5.95
N VAL A 86 -10.36 -4.32 -5.27
CA VAL A 86 -11.46 -5.18 -4.84
C VAL A 86 -11.17 -5.63 -3.42
N ASN A 87 -12.13 -5.44 -2.51
CA ASN A 87 -12.10 -6.04 -1.19
C ASN A 87 -12.91 -7.34 -1.21
N LEU A 88 -12.37 -8.36 -0.55
CA LEU A 88 -13.11 -9.57 -0.17
C LEU A 88 -13.61 -9.38 1.26
N THR A 89 -14.93 -9.41 1.47
CA THR A 89 -15.57 -9.16 2.75
C THR A 89 -16.67 -10.19 3.04
N GLY A 90 -17.00 -10.37 4.32
CA GLY A 90 -18.14 -11.18 4.73
C GLY A 90 -18.04 -12.68 4.44
N PHE A 91 -16.89 -13.18 4.00
CA PHE A 91 -16.70 -14.61 3.74
C PHE A 91 -16.34 -15.32 5.04
N ARG A 92 -17.21 -16.23 5.47
CA ARG A 92 -17.01 -17.01 6.70
C ARG A 92 -16.88 -18.48 6.40
N TYR A 93 -15.86 -19.09 6.99
CA TYR A 93 -15.65 -20.54 6.91
C TYR A 93 -15.37 -21.11 8.30
N GLY A 94 -16.30 -21.92 8.80
CA GLY A 94 -16.19 -22.48 10.14
C GLY A 94 -16.08 -21.40 11.22
N SER A 95 -14.98 -21.40 11.96
CA SER A 95 -14.73 -20.51 13.10
C SER A 95 -14.03 -19.19 12.74
N PHE A 96 -13.69 -18.97 11.47
CA PHE A 96 -12.98 -17.76 11.07
C PHE A 96 -13.64 -17.02 9.90
N ASN A 97 -13.41 -15.73 9.86
CA ASN A 97 -13.76 -14.86 8.75
C ASN A 97 -12.56 -14.66 7.85
N VAL A 98 -12.77 -14.69 6.54
CA VAL A 98 -11.75 -14.36 5.55
C VAL A 98 -12.06 -12.97 4.99
N THR A 99 -11.07 -12.12 5.03
CA THR A 99 -11.06 -10.84 4.33
C THR A 99 -9.85 -10.80 3.40
N GLY A 100 -9.89 -9.95 2.41
CA GLY A 100 -8.77 -9.82 1.49
C GLY A 100 -8.84 -8.50 0.74
N LYS A 101 -7.77 -8.20 0.05
CA LYS A 101 -7.66 -7.00 -0.77
C LYS A 101 -6.80 -7.28 -1.99
N LEU A 102 -7.26 -6.81 -3.13
CA LEU A 102 -6.46 -6.65 -4.34
C LEU A 102 -6.53 -5.18 -4.74
N GLU A 103 -5.40 -4.51 -4.81
CA GLU A 103 -5.32 -3.10 -5.20
C GLU A 103 -4.19 -2.89 -6.19
N THR A 104 -4.49 -2.14 -7.24
CA THR A 104 -3.53 -1.74 -8.28
C THR A 104 -3.65 -0.25 -8.56
N ASP A 105 -2.57 0.37 -9.01
CA ASP A 105 -2.59 1.69 -9.63
C ASP A 105 -1.80 1.67 -10.94
N PHE A 106 -1.86 2.76 -11.67
CA PHE A 106 -1.10 2.91 -12.88
C PHE A 106 0.22 3.62 -12.55
N TYR A 107 1.28 3.13 -13.13
CA TYR A 107 2.62 3.66 -13.00
C TYR A 107 3.15 4.00 -14.38
N LEU A 108 3.70 5.20 -14.53
CA LEU A 108 4.28 5.64 -15.80
C LEU A 108 5.74 5.19 -15.86
N LEU A 109 6.06 4.45 -16.91
CA LEU A 109 7.44 4.08 -17.20
C LEU A 109 8.08 5.09 -18.15
N THR A 110 9.41 5.17 -18.10
CA THR A 110 10.20 5.94 -19.07
C THR A 110 9.82 5.57 -20.50
N GLY A 111 9.43 6.56 -21.29
CA GLY A 111 8.94 6.34 -22.66
C GLY A 111 7.43 6.48 -22.84
N GLY A 112 6.72 6.93 -21.81
CA GLY A 112 5.30 7.33 -21.92
C GLY A 112 4.28 6.18 -21.86
N SER A 113 4.70 4.96 -21.57
CA SER A 113 3.78 3.82 -21.40
C SER A 113 3.39 3.65 -19.95
N ALA A 114 2.09 3.60 -19.65
CA ALA A 114 1.58 3.31 -18.34
C ALA A 114 1.60 1.80 -18.07
N SER A 115 2.14 1.39 -16.92
CA SER A 115 2.10 0.02 -16.42
C SER A 115 1.18 -0.12 -15.22
N LEU A 116 0.58 -1.28 -15.08
CA LEU A 116 -0.18 -1.64 -13.89
C LEU A 116 0.77 -2.07 -12.77
N SER A 117 0.70 -1.40 -11.63
CA SER A 117 1.48 -1.71 -10.44
C SER A 117 0.62 -2.41 -9.41
N LEU A 118 1.09 -3.54 -8.86
CA LEU A 118 0.46 -4.21 -7.75
C LEU A 118 0.77 -3.47 -6.45
N ARG A 119 -0.26 -2.96 -5.80
CA ARG A 119 -0.12 -2.24 -4.52
C ARG A 119 -0.33 -3.16 -3.33
N GLU A 120 -1.45 -3.87 -3.32
CA GLU A 120 -1.79 -4.82 -2.28
C GLU A 120 -2.43 -6.06 -2.89
N ALA A 121 -2.05 -7.24 -2.39
CA ALA A 121 -2.67 -8.52 -2.72
C ALA A 121 -2.51 -9.45 -1.54
N TYR A 122 -3.50 -9.52 -0.66
CA TYR A 122 -3.41 -10.35 0.54
C TYR A 122 -4.75 -10.96 0.92
N LEU A 123 -4.68 -12.04 1.70
CA LEU A 123 -5.78 -12.59 2.47
C LEU A 123 -5.48 -12.45 3.96
N LYS A 124 -6.52 -12.20 4.75
CA LYS A 124 -6.48 -12.12 6.20
C LYS A 124 -7.54 -13.05 6.77
N PHE A 125 -7.11 -13.98 7.60
CA PHE A 125 -7.94 -14.91 8.34
C PHE A 125 -8.13 -14.37 9.75
N ASN A 126 -9.37 -14.21 10.19
CA ASN A 126 -9.70 -13.57 11.45
C ASN A 126 -10.54 -14.52 12.32
N TRP A 127 -10.11 -14.73 13.54
CA TRP A 127 -10.85 -15.45 14.60
C TRP A 127 -11.24 -14.43 15.67
N ASP A 128 -12.53 -14.29 15.91
CA ASP A 128 -13.09 -13.34 16.85
C ASP A 128 -13.70 -14.05 18.06
N ASN A 129 -13.95 -13.32 19.13
CA ASN A 129 -14.63 -13.79 20.35
C ASN A 129 -13.90 -14.97 21.04
N LEU A 130 -12.57 -14.92 21.11
CA LEU A 130 -11.75 -15.97 21.69
C LEU A 130 -11.75 -15.98 23.21
N GLY A 131 -12.12 -14.89 23.88
CA GLY A 131 -12.17 -14.77 25.33
C GLY A 131 -11.95 -13.35 25.82
N ASP A 132 -11.76 -13.20 27.13
CA ASP A 132 -11.63 -11.88 27.74
C ASP A 132 -10.24 -11.25 27.54
N PHE A 133 -9.21 -12.06 27.58
CA PHE A 133 -7.84 -11.60 27.39
C PHE A 133 -7.46 -11.52 25.90
N PHE A 134 -7.65 -12.60 25.13
CA PHE A 134 -7.49 -12.60 23.67
C PHE A 134 -8.86 -12.36 23.04
N LYS A 135 -9.11 -11.15 22.55
CA LYS A 135 -10.38 -10.81 21.91
C LYS A 135 -10.47 -11.35 20.49
N SER A 136 -9.40 -11.25 19.75
CA SER A 136 -9.30 -11.77 18.41
C SER A 136 -7.86 -12.11 18.04
N VAL A 137 -7.73 -12.99 17.06
CA VAL A 137 -6.45 -13.33 16.42
C VAL A 137 -6.64 -13.23 14.92
N SER A 138 -5.62 -12.77 14.22
CA SER A 138 -5.63 -12.81 12.77
C SER A 138 -4.27 -13.15 12.19
N VAL A 139 -4.30 -13.78 11.01
CA VAL A 139 -3.13 -14.07 10.20
C VAL A 139 -3.35 -13.47 8.82
N LYS A 140 -2.45 -12.62 8.39
CA LYS A 140 -2.46 -11.98 7.07
C LYS A 140 -1.28 -12.51 6.26
N ALA A 141 -1.55 -12.98 5.05
CA ALA A 141 -0.54 -13.47 4.12
C ALA A 141 -0.72 -12.80 2.75
N GLY A 142 0.38 -12.31 2.18
CA GLY A 142 0.40 -11.69 0.86
C GLY A 142 1.22 -10.41 0.81
N HIS A 143 1.06 -9.65 -0.27
CA HIS A 143 1.73 -8.37 -0.49
C HIS A 143 0.89 -7.23 0.11
N ALA A 144 1.43 -6.51 1.07
CA ALA A 144 0.72 -5.45 1.78
C ALA A 144 1.68 -4.39 2.34
N TRP A 145 1.11 -3.29 2.83
CA TRP A 145 1.88 -2.26 3.51
C TRP A 145 2.62 -2.78 4.72
N HIS A 146 3.84 -2.29 4.89
CA HIS A 146 4.64 -2.50 6.10
C HIS A 146 3.89 -1.97 7.33
N PRO A 147 3.91 -2.66 8.47
CA PRO A 147 3.17 -2.22 9.67
C PRO A 147 3.51 -0.80 10.12
N MET A 148 4.75 -0.36 9.97
CA MET A 148 5.16 1.00 10.32
C MET A 148 4.57 2.09 9.43
N SER A 149 4.13 1.72 8.20
CA SER A 149 3.50 2.67 7.27
C SER A 149 2.02 2.94 7.57
N LEU A 150 1.37 2.10 8.37
CA LEU A 150 -0.08 2.13 8.58
C LEU A 150 -0.57 3.28 9.46
N ASP A 151 0.31 3.86 10.29
CA ASP A 151 -0.03 4.92 11.25
C ASP A 151 0.46 6.30 10.81
N MET A 152 0.91 6.43 9.57
CA MET A 152 1.37 7.70 9.05
C MET A 152 0.18 8.65 8.83
N PRO A 153 0.35 9.95 9.12
CA PRO A 153 -0.69 10.94 8.90
C PRO A 153 -1.01 11.05 7.41
N TYR A 154 -2.28 11.28 7.12
CA TYR A 154 -2.72 11.54 5.76
C TYR A 154 -2.18 12.91 5.29
N SER A 155 -1.42 12.93 4.20
CA SER A 155 -0.94 14.16 3.60
C SER A 155 -1.94 14.72 2.59
N VAL A 156 -2.10 16.03 2.62
CA VAL A 156 -2.86 16.77 1.59
C VAL A 156 -1.95 16.92 0.37
N GLY A 157 -2.20 16.14 -0.64
CA GLY A 157 -1.32 16.06 -1.80
C GLY A 157 -0.38 14.86 -1.68
N TYR A 158 -0.35 14.09 -2.76
CA TYR A 158 0.44 12.86 -2.83
C TYR A 158 1.93 13.17 -2.69
N GLU A 159 2.35 14.27 -3.27
CA GLU A 159 3.73 14.73 -3.38
C GLU A 159 4.31 15.18 -2.04
N ALA A 160 3.48 15.79 -1.20
CA ALA A 160 3.91 16.37 0.07
C ALA A 160 4.27 15.32 1.14
N GLY A 161 3.74 14.11 1.03
CA GLY A 161 4.00 13.04 1.98
C GLY A 161 5.21 12.17 1.64
N ALA A 162 5.54 12.04 0.37
CA ALA A 162 6.50 11.05 -0.13
C ALA A 162 7.88 11.08 0.55
N PRO A 163 8.54 12.23 0.75
CA PRO A 163 9.88 12.24 1.36
C PRO A 163 9.90 11.90 2.85
N PHE A 164 8.75 11.95 3.52
CA PHE A 164 8.64 11.85 4.96
C PHE A 164 7.94 10.57 5.44
N ASN A 165 7.40 9.80 4.53
CA ASN A 165 6.66 8.59 4.86
C ASN A 165 7.49 7.35 4.52
N PRO A 166 7.58 6.36 5.42
CA PRO A 166 8.19 5.08 5.13
C PRO A 166 7.25 4.26 4.24
N TYR A 167 7.21 4.59 2.96
CA TYR A 167 6.43 3.84 1.97
C TYR A 167 7.14 2.52 1.68
N ALA A 168 6.66 1.45 2.27
CA ALA A 168 7.14 0.12 1.97
C ALA A 168 5.97 -0.85 1.86
N ARG A 169 5.97 -1.64 0.82
CA ARG A 169 5.05 -2.77 0.61
C ARG A 169 5.88 -3.99 0.28
N SER A 170 5.52 -5.10 0.87
CA SER A 170 6.29 -6.33 0.70
C SER A 170 5.41 -7.56 0.87
N PRO A 171 5.81 -8.68 0.28
CA PRO A 171 5.30 -9.99 0.68
C PRO A 171 5.54 -10.18 2.17
N GLN A 172 4.51 -10.59 2.89
CA GLN A 172 4.55 -10.70 4.35
C GLN A 172 3.62 -11.79 4.88
N LEU A 173 4.00 -12.35 6.01
CA LEU A 173 3.17 -13.19 6.85
C LEU A 173 3.09 -12.54 8.22
N MET A 174 1.94 -11.96 8.54
CA MET A 174 1.73 -11.18 9.75
C MET A 174 0.73 -11.85 10.66
N PHE A 175 1.07 -11.94 11.94
CA PHE A 175 0.19 -12.32 13.03
C PHE A 175 -0.22 -11.06 13.80
N GLU A 176 -1.50 -10.95 14.13
CA GLU A 176 -2.03 -9.87 14.93
C GLU A 176 -3.01 -10.42 15.96
N THR A 177 -2.92 -9.98 17.20
CA THR A 177 -3.88 -10.32 18.25
C THR A 177 -4.30 -9.10 19.03
N ASN A 178 -5.59 -8.96 19.25
CA ASN A 178 -6.16 -7.94 20.12
C ASN A 178 -6.21 -8.48 21.54
N LEU A 179 -5.50 -7.78 22.43
CA LEU A 179 -5.41 -8.11 23.86
C LEU A 179 -6.26 -7.14 24.64
N MET A 180 -7.20 -7.69 25.42
CA MET A 180 -8.19 -6.87 26.11
C MET A 180 -8.89 -5.93 25.09
N ASP A 181 -9.31 -4.74 25.45
CA ASP A 181 -10.02 -3.85 24.53
C ASP A 181 -9.13 -2.72 23.96
N ARG A 182 -7.85 -2.70 24.31
CA ARG A 182 -6.99 -1.52 24.03
C ARG A 182 -5.63 -1.83 23.44
N PHE A 183 -5.17 -3.06 23.53
CA PHE A 183 -3.85 -3.42 23.04
C PHE A 183 -3.94 -4.35 21.84
N THR A 184 -3.11 -4.09 20.86
CA THR A 184 -2.92 -4.96 19.70
C THR A 184 -1.45 -5.31 19.59
N PHE A 185 -1.13 -6.59 19.68
CA PHE A 185 0.20 -7.09 19.37
C PHE A 185 0.26 -7.54 17.92
N THR A 186 1.30 -7.13 17.22
CA THR A 186 1.54 -7.47 15.82
C THR A 186 2.95 -8.01 15.68
N ALA A 187 3.12 -9.14 15.03
CA ALA A 187 4.44 -9.70 14.72
C ALA A 187 4.41 -10.41 13.37
N GLY A 188 5.53 -10.49 12.68
CA GLY A 188 5.57 -11.19 11.41
C GLY A 188 6.89 -11.14 10.69
N LEU A 189 6.84 -11.73 9.50
CA LEU A 189 7.93 -11.89 8.56
C LEU A 189 7.64 -11.06 7.31
N LEU A 190 8.62 -10.30 6.83
CA LEU A 190 8.52 -9.51 5.61
C LEU A 190 9.69 -9.83 4.68
N TYR A 191 9.45 -9.73 3.38
CA TYR A 191 10.49 -9.82 2.38
C TYR A 191 10.57 -8.46 1.67
N PRO A 192 11.54 -7.59 2.04
CA PRO A 192 11.62 -6.22 1.51
C PRO A 192 11.88 -6.24 0.00
N MET A 193 11.04 -5.54 -0.76
CA MET A 193 11.12 -5.42 -2.20
C MET A 193 11.26 -3.96 -2.68
N GLU A 194 10.54 -3.03 -2.06
CA GLU A 194 10.59 -1.62 -2.45
C GLU A 194 11.77 -0.89 -1.83
N PHE A 195 12.09 -1.19 -0.57
CA PHE A 195 13.25 -0.66 0.12
C PHE A 195 14.15 -1.83 0.50
N MET A 196 15.15 -2.08 -0.33
CA MET A 196 16.07 -3.20 -0.15
C MET A 196 17.11 -2.88 0.91
N PRO A 197 17.57 -3.88 1.69
CA PRO A 197 18.67 -3.71 2.61
C PRO A 197 19.91 -3.18 1.89
N THR A 198 20.64 -2.28 2.55
CA THR A 198 21.86 -1.69 2.02
C THR A 198 23.09 -2.36 2.65
N GLY A 199 23.88 -2.98 1.83
CA GLY A 199 25.16 -3.60 2.22
C GLY A 199 26.36 -2.98 1.49
N PRO A 200 27.53 -3.61 1.53
CA PRO A 200 28.78 -3.09 0.94
C PRO A 200 28.71 -2.79 -0.55
N GLN A 201 27.79 -3.43 -1.27
CA GLN A 201 27.57 -3.25 -2.72
C GLN A 201 26.36 -2.37 -3.05
N GLY A 202 25.81 -1.66 -2.06
CA GLY A 202 24.61 -0.85 -2.20
C GLY A 202 23.32 -1.61 -1.88
N PRO A 203 22.14 -1.05 -2.17
CA PRO A 203 20.85 -1.70 -1.93
C PRO A 203 20.68 -2.93 -2.81
N SER A 204 20.33 -4.08 -2.22
CA SER A 204 20.08 -5.32 -2.97
C SER A 204 19.17 -6.28 -2.20
N ALA A 205 18.22 -6.89 -2.91
CA ALA A 205 17.42 -8.00 -2.40
C ALA A 205 18.27 -9.26 -2.12
N ASP A 206 19.47 -9.35 -2.66
CA ASP A 206 20.35 -10.48 -2.47
C ASP A 206 20.77 -10.66 -1.00
N TYR A 207 20.82 -9.58 -0.22
CA TYR A 207 21.13 -9.68 1.21
C TYR A 207 20.07 -10.47 1.99
N VAL A 208 18.79 -10.29 1.66
CA VAL A 208 17.70 -11.09 2.25
C VAL A 208 17.68 -12.48 1.65
N LYS A 209 17.80 -12.58 0.32
CA LYS A 209 17.72 -13.85 -0.41
C LYS A 209 18.79 -14.85 0.03
N TYR A 210 20.04 -14.42 0.13
CA TYR A 210 21.16 -15.28 0.51
C TYR A 210 21.43 -15.32 2.01
N GLY A 211 20.90 -14.33 2.76
CA GLY A 211 20.92 -14.36 4.22
C GLY A 211 19.98 -15.39 4.82
N LEU A 212 19.00 -15.88 4.03
CA LEU A 212 17.98 -16.87 4.43
C LEU A 212 17.10 -16.44 5.61
N VAL A 213 17.23 -15.20 6.06
CA VAL A 213 16.45 -14.65 7.17
C VAL A 213 15.59 -13.51 6.61
N PRO A 214 14.27 -13.62 6.69
CA PRO A 214 13.40 -12.50 6.34
C PRO A 214 13.55 -11.38 7.39
N GLU A 215 13.09 -10.20 7.03
CA GLU A 215 12.89 -9.11 7.97
C GLU A 215 11.87 -9.50 9.03
N LEU A 216 12.18 -9.25 10.28
CA LEU A 216 11.35 -9.59 11.43
C LEU A 216 10.75 -8.32 12.03
N TYR A 217 9.43 -8.25 12.11
CA TYR A 217 8.73 -7.15 12.77
C TYR A 217 8.02 -7.62 14.03
N ALA A 218 8.08 -6.80 15.09
CA ALA A 218 7.23 -6.93 16.26
C ALA A 218 6.80 -5.56 16.78
N GLY A 219 5.53 -5.41 17.12
CA GLY A 219 4.99 -4.14 17.59
C GLY A 219 3.80 -4.32 18.54
N LEU A 220 3.66 -3.35 19.44
CA LEU A 220 2.53 -3.23 20.35
C LEU A 220 1.85 -1.87 20.14
N THR A 221 0.57 -1.92 19.87
CA THR A 221 -0.27 -0.73 19.72
C THR A 221 -1.22 -0.60 20.91
N TYR A 222 -1.25 0.57 21.51
CA TYR A 222 -2.31 0.98 22.43
C TYR A 222 -3.31 1.87 21.70
N SER A 223 -4.60 1.59 21.86
CA SER A 223 -5.67 2.39 21.28
C SER A 223 -6.71 2.76 22.32
N SER A 224 -7.06 4.04 22.39
CA SER A 224 -8.14 4.57 23.19
C SER A 224 -8.97 5.57 22.38
N LYS A 225 -10.02 6.14 22.99
CA LYS A 225 -10.84 7.18 22.32
C LYS A 225 -10.03 8.40 21.87
N TYR A 226 -8.94 8.74 22.58
CA TYR A 226 -8.20 10.00 22.38
C TYR A 226 -6.78 9.80 21.87
N ILE A 227 -6.19 8.63 22.12
CA ILE A 227 -4.77 8.38 21.85
C ILE A 227 -4.63 7.01 21.17
N LYS A 228 -3.88 7.00 20.10
CA LYS A 228 -3.30 5.79 19.51
C LYS A 228 -1.79 5.93 19.54
N ALA A 229 -1.12 4.97 20.14
CA ALA A 229 0.35 4.93 20.22
C ALA A 229 0.85 3.54 19.84
N ARG A 230 1.92 3.47 19.05
CA ARG A 230 2.57 2.22 18.67
C ARG A 230 4.05 2.29 19.00
N VAL A 231 4.56 1.20 19.55
CA VAL A 231 5.99 0.93 19.65
C VAL A 231 6.26 -0.36 18.89
N GLY A 232 7.25 -0.33 18.02
CA GLY A 232 7.64 -1.48 17.21
C GLY A 232 9.14 -1.50 16.99
N ALA A 233 9.65 -2.69 16.69
CA ALA A 233 11.01 -2.94 16.30
C ALA A 233 11.03 -3.77 15.01
N ASP A 234 11.99 -3.48 14.18
CA ASP A 234 12.24 -4.08 12.90
C ASP A 234 13.68 -4.56 12.83
N PHE A 235 13.89 -5.79 12.40
CA PHE A 235 15.20 -6.45 12.38
C PHE A 235 15.43 -7.05 10.99
N ILE A 236 16.52 -6.65 10.36
CA ILE A 236 17.00 -7.13 9.07
C ILE A 236 18.36 -7.81 9.24
#